data_1286b2619fad432b7f28962ad794c2fa
#
_entry.id   1286b2619fad432b7f28962ad794c2fa
#
_cell.length_a   1.000
_cell.length_b   1.000
_cell.length_c   1.000
_cell.angle_alpha   90.00
_cell.angle_beta   90.00
_cell.angle_gamma   90.00
#
_symmetry.space_group_name_H-M   'P 1'
#
loop_
_entity.id
_entity.type
_entity.pdbx_description
1 polymer ?
#
loop_
_entity_poly.entity_id
_entity_poly.type
_entity_poly.pdbx_seq_one_letter_code
_entity_poly.pdbx_strand_id
1 'polypeptide(L)'
;MTSSEILTIGHVGSWPETLKYWGDDFFEGRSRRATWLGRTMLDIGTTPAPIIVARDAGRYSHPREASAPFVEPYQLIEGHMRLAYLKSMIRHGHPQLRSHHEVFVATLPTDIDLADSGEGDRSSCSIAVI
;
A
#
# COMPACT_ATOMS: atom_id res chain seq x y z
N MET A 1 3.73 -10.57 -1.27
CA MET A 1 3.95 -10.24 0.15
C MET A 1 3.11 -11.13 1.04
N THR A 2 3.66 -11.50 2.19
CA THR A 2 2.91 -12.16 3.27
C THR A 2 2.01 -11.16 4.00
N SER A 3 1.05 -11.67 4.77
CA SER A 3 0.20 -10.81 5.61
C SER A 3 1.01 -9.98 6.61
N SER A 4 2.08 -10.55 7.17
CA SER A 4 2.96 -9.81 8.09
C SER A 4 3.66 -8.64 7.40
N GLU A 5 4.13 -8.83 6.18
CA GLU A 5 4.73 -7.75 5.39
C GLU A 5 3.72 -6.66 5.01
N ILE A 6 2.49 -7.05 4.68
CA ILE A 6 1.41 -6.09 4.40
C ILE A 6 1.17 -5.16 5.59
N LEU A 7 1.20 -5.68 6.81
CA LEU A 7 1.02 -4.86 8.00
C LEU A 7 2.12 -3.82 8.22
N THR A 8 3.29 -3.99 7.62
CA THR A 8 4.41 -3.02 7.72
C THR A 8 4.31 -1.85 6.75
N ILE A 9 3.41 -1.92 5.77
CA ILE A 9 3.26 -0.86 4.77
C ILE A 9 2.70 0.40 5.44
N GLY A 10 3.42 1.51 5.31
CA GLY A 10 3.00 2.81 5.84
C GLY A 10 2.04 3.53 4.90
N HIS A 11 1.16 4.32 5.49
CA HIS A 11 0.26 5.25 4.80
C HIS A 11 0.83 6.68 4.84
N VAL A 12 0.20 7.58 4.11
CA VAL A 12 0.45 9.02 4.23
C VAL A 12 0.25 9.45 5.69
N GLY A 13 1.16 10.27 6.21
CA GLY A 13 1.31 10.52 7.64
C GLY A 13 0.06 10.96 8.41
N SER A 14 -0.86 11.70 7.80
CA SER A 14 -2.10 12.18 8.44
C SER A 14 -3.28 11.21 8.32
N TRP A 15 -3.14 10.10 7.61
CA TRP A 15 -4.27 9.24 7.25
C TRP A 15 -4.40 7.89 8.01
N PRO A 16 -3.42 7.41 8.79
CA PRO A 16 -3.48 6.06 9.36
C PRO A 16 -4.74 5.78 10.18
N GLU A 17 -5.16 6.71 11.03
CA GLU A 17 -6.33 6.55 11.88
C GLU A 17 -7.64 6.51 11.07
N THR A 18 -7.76 7.40 10.08
CA THR A 18 -8.93 7.43 9.19
C THR A 18 -9.05 6.14 8.40
N LEU A 19 -7.95 5.66 7.86
CA LEU A 19 -7.93 4.41 7.10
C LEU A 19 -8.21 3.19 7.98
N LYS A 20 -7.72 3.20 9.21
CA LYS A 20 -8.07 2.16 10.19
C LYS A 20 -9.55 2.17 10.51
N TYR A 21 -10.14 3.34 10.75
CA TYR A 21 -11.56 3.48 10.98
C TYR A 21 -12.39 2.93 9.80
N TRP A 22 -12.01 3.24 8.57
CA TRP A 22 -12.69 2.72 7.39
C TRP A 22 -12.51 1.21 7.23
N GLY A 23 -11.35 0.68 7.58
CA GLY A 23 -11.11 -0.77 7.59
C GLY A 23 -11.97 -1.50 8.61
N ASP A 24 -12.13 -0.93 9.78
CA ASP A 24 -12.99 -1.49 10.83
C ASP A 24 -14.48 -1.41 10.42
N ASP A 25 -14.91 -0.28 9.85
CA ASP A 25 -16.26 -0.13 9.28
C ASP A 25 -16.56 -1.19 8.23
N PHE A 26 -15.62 -1.43 7.34
CA PHE A 26 -15.71 -2.47 6.32
C PHE A 26 -15.84 -3.86 6.96
N PHE A 27 -14.98 -4.22 7.89
CA PHE A 27 -14.95 -5.56 8.47
C PHE A 27 -16.14 -5.82 9.38
N GLU A 28 -16.59 -4.83 10.13
CA GLU A 28 -17.76 -4.93 11.03
C GLU A 28 -19.10 -5.01 10.29
N GLY A 29 -19.10 -4.94 8.96
CA GLY A 29 -20.30 -5.13 8.17
C GLY A 29 -21.16 -3.89 7.98
N ARG A 30 -20.56 -2.72 8.12
CA ARG A 30 -21.24 -1.43 7.89
C ARG A 30 -21.24 -1.07 6.40
N SER A 31 -21.44 0.21 6.08
CA SER A 31 -21.67 0.68 4.71
C SER A 31 -20.57 0.28 3.72
N ARG A 32 -19.31 0.26 4.15
CA ARG A 32 -18.17 -0.06 3.28
C ARG A 32 -18.14 -1.53 2.85
N ARG A 33 -18.66 -2.43 3.67
CA ARG A 33 -18.78 -3.85 3.31
C ARG A 33 -19.70 -4.08 2.12
N ALA A 34 -20.71 -3.23 1.95
CA ALA A 34 -21.66 -3.31 0.85
C ALA A 34 -21.12 -2.78 -0.48
N THR A 35 -19.97 -2.12 -0.49
CA THR A 35 -19.33 -1.65 -1.73
C THR A 35 -18.84 -2.83 -2.57
N TRP A 36 -18.70 -2.60 -3.87
CA TRP A 36 -18.13 -3.62 -4.76
C TRP A 36 -16.74 -4.06 -4.27
N LEU A 37 -15.88 -3.12 -3.90
CA LEU A 37 -14.55 -3.43 -3.40
C LEU A 37 -14.60 -4.28 -2.13
N GLY A 38 -15.43 -3.89 -1.16
CA GLY A 38 -15.56 -4.61 0.10
C GLY A 38 -16.01 -6.05 -0.09
N ARG A 39 -17.08 -6.25 -0.86
CA ARG A 39 -17.60 -7.59 -1.15
C ARG A 39 -16.59 -8.45 -1.90
N THR A 40 -15.96 -7.88 -2.92
CA THR A 40 -14.97 -8.61 -3.71
C THR A 40 -13.79 -9.05 -2.83
N MET A 41 -13.25 -8.18 -2.00
CA MET A 41 -12.11 -8.51 -1.15
C MET A 41 -12.45 -9.60 -0.12
N LEU A 42 -13.63 -9.55 0.48
CA LEU A 42 -14.07 -10.60 1.40
C LEU A 42 -14.22 -11.95 0.69
N ASP A 43 -14.64 -11.94 -0.55
CA ASP A 43 -14.86 -13.14 -1.34
C ASP A 43 -13.56 -13.79 -1.82
N ILE A 44 -12.63 -12.99 -2.34
CA ILE A 44 -11.37 -13.53 -2.89
C ILE A 44 -10.23 -13.60 -1.86
N GLY A 45 -10.36 -12.96 -0.70
CA GLY A 45 -9.37 -13.02 0.38
C GLY A 45 -8.12 -12.18 0.17
N THR A 46 -8.14 -11.26 -0.77
CA THR A 46 -7.03 -10.35 -1.09
C THR A 46 -7.56 -9.15 -1.88
N THR A 47 -6.67 -8.28 -2.36
CA THR A 47 -7.05 -7.15 -3.21
C THR A 47 -7.35 -7.62 -4.64
N PRO A 48 -8.39 -7.08 -5.31
CA PRO A 48 -8.72 -7.44 -6.69
C PRO A 48 -7.71 -6.95 -7.72
N ALA A 49 -6.91 -5.96 -7.35
CA ALA A 49 -5.76 -5.47 -8.13
C ALA A 49 -4.64 -5.15 -7.16
N PRO A 50 -3.37 -5.33 -7.56
CA PRO A 50 -2.25 -5.02 -6.68
C PRO A 50 -2.22 -3.55 -6.24
N ILE A 51 -1.88 -3.31 -4.98
CA ILE A 51 -1.52 -1.97 -4.50
C ILE A 51 -0.11 -1.63 -5.00
N ILE A 52 0.24 -0.35 -4.96
CA ILE A 52 1.57 0.12 -5.36
C ILE A 52 2.26 0.70 -4.12
N VAL A 53 3.46 0.20 -3.84
CA VAL A 53 4.30 0.67 -2.73
C VAL A 53 5.66 1.11 -3.23
N ALA A 54 6.29 2.04 -2.53
CA ALA A 54 7.70 2.40 -2.73
C ALA A 54 8.56 1.68 -1.71
N ARG A 55 9.69 1.12 -2.14
CA ARG A 55 10.65 0.44 -1.29
C ARG A 55 11.78 1.37 -0.91
N ASP A 56 12.12 1.38 0.41
CA ASP A 56 13.29 2.07 0.95
C ASP A 56 13.39 3.53 0.47
N ALA A 57 12.27 4.23 0.49
CA ALA A 57 12.12 5.57 -0.08
C ALA A 57 12.04 6.66 1.01
N GLY A 58 12.61 6.45 2.19
CA GLY A 58 12.54 7.37 3.31
C GLY A 58 13.18 8.74 3.09
N ARG A 59 14.00 8.90 2.03
CA ARG A 59 14.53 10.20 1.60
C ARG A 59 13.50 11.05 0.83
N TYR A 60 12.41 10.46 0.43
CA TYR A 60 11.30 11.16 -0.22
C TYR A 60 10.20 11.46 0.79
N SER A 61 9.35 12.42 0.45
CA SER A 61 8.15 12.77 1.21
C SER A 61 6.97 12.88 0.28
N HIS A 62 5.78 12.68 0.81
CA HIS A 62 4.57 12.88 0.03
C HIS A 62 4.44 14.36 -0.37
N PRO A 63 4.08 14.68 -1.64
CA PRO A 63 4.00 16.06 -2.10
C PRO A 63 3.10 16.99 -1.26
N ARG A 64 2.07 16.43 -0.62
CA ARG A 64 1.16 17.19 0.23
C ARG A 64 1.58 17.23 1.71
N GLU A 65 2.59 16.46 2.10
CA GLU A 65 3.07 16.37 3.48
C GLU A 65 4.60 16.27 3.49
N ALA A 66 5.24 17.35 3.06
CA ALA A 66 6.70 17.39 2.92
C ALA A 66 7.47 17.18 4.24
N SER A 67 6.84 17.40 5.39
CA SER A 67 7.44 17.15 6.70
C SER A 67 7.42 15.69 7.14
N ALA A 68 6.70 14.83 6.43
CA ALA A 68 6.57 13.42 6.76
C ALA A 68 7.29 12.56 5.70
N PRO A 69 8.49 12.02 6.00
CA PRO A 69 9.19 11.14 5.08
C PRO A 69 8.40 9.85 4.86
N PHE A 70 8.63 9.22 3.71
CA PHE A 70 8.02 7.93 3.43
C PHE A 70 8.47 6.88 4.44
N VAL A 71 7.54 6.01 4.81
CA VAL A 71 7.80 4.91 5.74
C VAL A 71 8.65 3.84 5.07
N GLU A 72 9.66 3.35 5.77
CA GLU A 72 10.45 2.20 5.32
C GLU A 72 10.06 0.95 6.11
N PRO A 73 10.16 -0.25 5.53
CA PRO A 73 10.69 -0.54 4.18
C PRO A 73 9.72 -0.23 3.04
N TYR A 74 8.42 -0.03 3.30
CA TYR A 74 7.40 0.16 2.28
C TYR A 74 6.46 1.31 2.61
N GLN A 75 6.29 2.20 1.65
CA GLN A 75 5.31 3.29 1.69
C GLN A 75 4.24 3.07 0.64
N LEU A 76 2.97 3.13 1.01
CA LEU A 76 1.87 3.08 0.06
C LEU A 76 1.89 4.30 -0.86
N ILE A 77 1.83 4.04 -2.16
CA ILE A 77 1.69 5.07 -3.20
C ILE A 77 0.27 5.11 -3.72
N GLU A 78 -0.32 3.95 -4.01
CA GLU A 78 -1.67 3.85 -4.56
C GLU A 78 -2.39 2.64 -3.98
N GLY A 79 -3.69 2.80 -3.74
CA GLY A 79 -4.54 1.72 -3.22
C GLY A 79 -4.90 1.87 -1.75
N HIS A 80 -5.15 3.09 -1.28
CA HIS A 80 -5.43 3.40 0.13
C HIS A 80 -6.58 2.55 0.70
N MET A 81 -7.70 2.47 0.00
CA MET A 81 -8.84 1.67 0.46
C MET A 81 -8.56 0.17 0.41
N ARG A 82 -7.90 -0.30 -0.65
CA ARG A 82 -7.50 -1.70 -0.77
C ARG A 82 -6.59 -2.12 0.38
N LEU A 83 -5.60 -1.30 0.69
CA LEU A 83 -4.69 -1.60 1.81
C LEU A 83 -5.41 -1.51 3.17
N ALA A 84 -6.26 -0.51 3.37
CA ALA A 84 -7.03 -0.37 4.61
C ALA A 84 -7.91 -1.61 4.88
N TYR A 85 -8.62 -2.08 3.86
CA TYR A 85 -9.45 -3.27 3.97
C TYR A 85 -8.63 -4.54 4.17
N LEU A 86 -7.52 -4.68 3.43
CA LEU A 86 -6.64 -5.84 3.58
C LEU A 86 -6.04 -5.91 4.99
N LYS A 87 -5.54 -4.81 5.51
CA LYS A 87 -5.04 -4.76 6.89
C LYS A 87 -6.11 -5.13 7.91
N SER A 88 -7.34 -4.68 7.70
CA SER A 88 -8.47 -5.03 8.57
C SER A 88 -8.78 -6.53 8.51
N MET A 89 -8.81 -7.12 7.32
CA MET A 89 -9.00 -8.56 7.14
C MET A 89 -7.91 -9.37 7.87
N ILE A 90 -6.67 -8.91 7.80
CA ILE A 90 -5.53 -9.54 8.49
C ILE A 90 -5.71 -9.45 10.01
N ARG A 91 -5.98 -8.24 10.52
CA ARG A 91 -6.14 -8.02 11.96
C ARG A 91 -7.29 -8.83 12.56
N HIS A 92 -8.37 -9.02 11.83
CA HIS A 92 -9.57 -9.73 12.31
C HIS A 92 -9.57 -11.22 11.96
N GLY A 93 -8.55 -11.72 11.28
CA GLY A 93 -8.43 -13.13 10.93
C GLY A 93 -9.52 -13.64 9.99
N HIS A 94 -9.79 -12.90 8.92
CA HIS A 94 -10.81 -13.28 7.93
C HIS A 94 -10.59 -14.71 7.41
N PRO A 95 -11.61 -15.60 7.44
CA PRO A 95 -11.42 -17.02 7.10
C PRO A 95 -10.93 -17.27 5.68
N GLN A 96 -11.28 -16.40 4.74
CA GLN A 96 -10.91 -16.52 3.32
C GLN A 96 -9.59 -15.82 2.98
N LEU A 97 -8.92 -15.23 3.98
CA LEU A 97 -7.67 -14.48 3.77
C LEU A 97 -6.62 -15.37 3.12
N ARG A 98 -6.03 -14.90 2.03
CA ARG A 98 -4.91 -15.57 1.39
C ARG A 98 -3.63 -15.38 2.19
N SER A 99 -2.70 -16.32 2.06
CA SER A 99 -1.40 -16.27 2.74
C SER A 99 -0.42 -15.28 2.09
N HIS A 100 -0.61 -14.99 0.81
CA HIS A 100 0.23 -14.08 0.02
C HIS A 100 -0.63 -13.13 -0.81
N HIS A 101 -0.10 -11.94 -1.02
CA HIS A 101 -0.80 -10.86 -1.73
C HIS A 101 0.14 -10.26 -2.78
N GLU A 102 -0.37 -10.03 -3.98
CA GLU A 102 0.40 -9.36 -5.04
C GLU A 102 0.51 -7.87 -4.75
N VAL A 103 1.71 -7.34 -4.87
CA VAL A 103 2.02 -5.92 -4.65
C VAL A 103 2.99 -5.46 -5.73
N PHE A 104 2.72 -4.31 -6.35
CA PHE A 104 3.69 -3.64 -7.19
C PHE A 104 4.67 -2.86 -6.31
N VAL A 105 5.93 -3.19 -6.39
CA VAL A 105 6.99 -2.51 -5.64
C VAL A 105 7.77 -1.61 -6.57
N ALA A 106 7.69 -0.31 -6.34
CA ALA A 106 8.44 0.70 -7.06
C ALA A 106 9.76 0.97 -6.34
N THR A 107 10.85 0.97 -7.08
CA THR A 107 12.14 1.46 -6.62
C THR A 107 12.34 2.86 -7.19
N LEU A 108 12.37 3.86 -6.31
CA LEU A 108 12.49 5.26 -6.72
C LEU A 108 13.96 5.61 -7.00
N PRO A 109 14.22 6.58 -7.89
CA PRO A 109 15.59 6.98 -8.23
C PRO A 109 16.31 7.57 -7.01
N THR A 110 17.62 7.31 -6.93
CA THR A 110 18.52 7.94 -5.95
C THR A 110 19.10 9.23 -6.53
N ASP A 111 19.72 10.07 -5.69
CA ASP A 111 20.43 11.26 -6.16
C ASP A 111 21.58 10.89 -7.13
N ILE A 112 22.21 9.74 -6.91
CA ILE A 112 23.25 9.20 -7.81
C ILE A 112 22.63 8.84 -9.16
N ASP A 113 21.51 8.14 -9.17
CA ASP A 113 20.80 7.77 -10.39
C ASP A 113 20.36 9.00 -11.19
N LEU A 114 19.87 10.02 -10.49
CA LEU A 114 19.47 11.29 -11.10
C LEU A 114 20.65 12.05 -11.70
N ALA A 115 21.83 12.02 -11.06
CA ALA A 115 23.05 12.64 -11.56
C ALA A 115 23.58 11.90 -12.81
N ASP A 116 23.48 10.57 -12.83
CA ASP A 116 23.95 9.71 -13.93
C ASP A 116 22.97 9.59 -15.10
N SER A 117 21.69 9.94 -14.88
CA SER A 117 20.62 9.71 -15.85
C SER A 117 20.78 10.52 -17.15
N GLY A 118 21.57 11.57 -17.17
CA GLY A 118 21.80 12.38 -18.36
C GLY A 118 20.50 12.87 -19.00
N GLU A 119 20.60 13.57 -20.13
CA GLU A 119 19.43 14.00 -20.87
C GLU A 119 18.71 12.81 -21.51
N GLY A 120 17.46 12.58 -21.13
CA GLY A 120 16.56 11.63 -21.77
C GLY A 120 16.51 10.24 -21.16
N ASP A 121 17.35 9.87 -20.22
CA ASP A 121 17.21 8.61 -19.53
C ASP A 121 16.17 8.70 -18.41
N ARG A 122 15.15 7.83 -18.46
CA ARG A 122 14.05 7.77 -17.51
C ARG A 122 13.96 6.42 -16.81
N SER A 123 14.96 5.58 -16.96
CA SER A 123 14.94 4.19 -16.49
C SER A 123 15.30 4.02 -15.02
N SER A 124 15.53 5.11 -14.27
CA SER A 124 15.92 5.06 -12.88
C SER A 124 14.81 4.65 -11.91
N CYS A 125 13.55 4.58 -12.38
CA CYS A 125 12.41 4.05 -11.62
C CYS A 125 12.05 2.68 -12.16
N SER A 126 11.96 1.68 -11.28
CA SER A 126 11.56 0.33 -11.64
C SER A 126 10.40 -0.15 -10.80
N ILE A 127 9.54 -1.01 -11.38
CA ILE A 127 8.40 -1.61 -10.68
C ILE A 127 8.51 -3.13 -10.84
N ALA A 128 8.37 -3.83 -9.74
CA ALA A 128 8.33 -5.29 -9.69
C ALA A 128 7.07 -5.78 -8.98
N VAL A 129 6.58 -6.96 -9.35
CA VAL A 129 5.47 -7.63 -8.66
C VAL A 129 6.05 -8.62 -7.66
N ILE A 130 5.60 -8.53 -6.44
CA ILE A 130 6.00 -9.48 -5.39
C ILE A 130 4.82 -10.02 -4.59
#